data_4b0815b1aaa8ea81fbed7132956cd78b
#
_entry.id   4b0815b1aaa8ea81fbed7132956cd78b
#
_cell.length_a   1.000
_cell.length_b   1.000
_cell.length_c   1.000
_cell.angle_alpha   90.00
_cell.angle_beta   90.00
_cell.angle_gamma   90.00
#
_symmetry.space_group_name_H-M   'P 1'
#
loop_
_entity.id
_entity.type
_entity.pdbx_description
1 polymer ?
#
loop_
_entity_poly.entity_id
_entity_poly.type
_entity_poly.pdbx_seq_one_letter_code
_entity_poly.pdbx_strand_id
1 'polypeptide(L)'
;MGRLENKVAIITGGNSGIGACAAKLFAKEGAKVVISARRAAQLEEIADEIKKAGGEVLAVSCDISDSEQCKTVVEKAIAQFGTVDILVNNAGIVDNDIKAIEKISDETIDSLININTKGTLYMAREASKIFMEKKSGCIVNVASVAGYYGCGGAAYATSKAAMIGLTKNIAMRGASIGVRCNALCPGTVVTPMTANMKRENLDPDMMGSMAKHADLSLPPCMPEEVANAILFLASDESSAVTGQIIVIDHGADL
;
A
#
# COMPACT_ATOMS: atom_id res chain seq x y z
N MET A 1 -14.45 16.25 15.08
CA MET A 1 -14.92 15.18 14.20
C MET A 1 -13.70 14.72 13.40
N GLY A 2 -13.39 13.43 13.43
CA GLY A 2 -12.24 12.90 12.69
C GLY A 2 -12.47 12.94 11.17
N ARG A 3 -11.39 12.99 10.38
CA ARG A 3 -11.45 13.05 8.91
C ARG A 3 -12.05 11.79 8.26
N LEU A 4 -12.08 10.66 8.99
CA LEU A 4 -12.63 9.38 8.54
C LEU A 4 -13.77 8.87 9.43
N GLU A 5 -14.48 9.78 10.08
CA GLU A 5 -15.57 9.45 11.02
C GLU A 5 -16.58 8.51 10.35
N ASN A 6 -16.84 7.36 11.01
CA ASN A 6 -17.75 6.30 10.55
C ASN A 6 -17.36 5.60 9.22
N LYS A 7 -16.18 5.84 8.64
CA LYS A 7 -15.71 5.10 7.48
C LYS A 7 -15.13 3.74 7.90
N VAL A 8 -15.29 2.74 7.06
CA VAL A 8 -14.67 1.41 7.21
C VAL A 8 -13.52 1.30 6.23
N ALA A 9 -12.30 1.10 6.75
CA ALA A 9 -11.08 1.06 5.97
C ALA A 9 -10.36 -0.29 6.08
N ILE A 10 -10.05 -0.92 4.96
CA ILE A 10 -9.16 -2.09 4.90
C ILE A 10 -7.75 -1.61 4.56
N ILE A 11 -6.77 -2.03 5.35
CA ILE A 11 -5.34 -1.72 5.15
C ILE A 11 -4.55 -3.03 5.07
N THR A 12 -4.03 -3.35 3.89
CA THR A 12 -3.17 -4.53 3.71
C THR A 12 -1.74 -4.22 4.16
N GLY A 13 -1.03 -5.21 4.73
CA GLY A 13 0.28 -4.99 5.32
C GLY A 13 0.23 -4.16 6.60
N GLY A 14 -0.89 -4.19 7.34
CA GLY A 14 -1.14 -3.38 8.53
C GLY A 14 -0.37 -3.77 9.78
N ASN A 15 0.52 -4.77 9.69
CA ASN A 15 1.29 -5.29 10.82
C ASN A 15 2.63 -4.56 11.07
N SER A 16 3.07 -3.66 10.19
CA SER A 16 4.34 -2.93 10.36
C SER A 16 4.46 -1.73 9.41
N GLY A 17 5.47 -0.89 9.64
CA GLY A 17 5.85 0.23 8.76
C GLY A 17 4.69 1.16 8.39
N ILE A 18 4.61 1.52 7.12
CA ILE A 18 3.59 2.45 6.59
C ILE A 18 2.17 1.98 6.93
N GLY A 19 1.88 0.68 6.75
CA GLY A 19 0.55 0.13 6.99
C GLY A 19 0.11 0.22 8.44
N ALA A 20 1.00 -0.05 9.40
CA ALA A 20 0.71 0.09 10.83
C ALA A 20 0.51 1.56 11.22
N CYS A 21 1.34 2.48 10.71
CA CYS A 21 1.17 3.92 10.94
C CYS A 21 -0.17 4.42 10.37
N ALA A 22 -0.51 4.02 9.15
CA ALA A 22 -1.79 4.38 8.53
C ALA A 22 -2.98 3.83 9.33
N ALA A 23 -2.91 2.57 9.80
CA ALA A 23 -3.98 1.96 10.59
C ALA A 23 -4.25 2.71 11.90
N LYS A 24 -3.19 3.04 12.64
CA LYS A 24 -3.29 3.82 13.89
C LYS A 24 -3.84 5.22 13.62
N LEU A 25 -3.35 5.88 12.57
CA LEU A 25 -3.81 7.21 12.18
C LEU A 25 -5.28 7.21 11.75
N PHE A 26 -5.71 6.24 10.95
CA PHE A 26 -7.10 6.10 10.52
C PHE A 26 -8.06 5.88 11.69
N ALA A 27 -7.69 4.99 12.63
CA ALA A 27 -8.45 4.77 13.86
C ALA A 27 -8.57 6.04 14.71
N LYS A 28 -7.48 6.81 14.85
CA LYS A 28 -7.47 8.13 15.53
C LYS A 28 -8.39 9.15 14.85
N GLU A 29 -8.55 9.05 13.53
CA GLU A 29 -9.43 9.90 12.73
C GLU A 29 -10.88 9.37 12.61
N GLY A 30 -11.25 8.40 13.46
CA GLY A 30 -12.62 7.90 13.59
C GLY A 30 -13.02 6.77 12.64
N ALA A 31 -12.08 6.18 11.91
CA ALA A 31 -12.36 5.03 11.07
C ALA A 31 -12.46 3.73 11.89
N LYS A 32 -13.31 2.82 11.44
CA LYS A 32 -13.28 1.40 11.79
C LYS A 32 -12.29 0.71 10.86
N VAL A 33 -11.22 0.14 11.42
CA VAL A 33 -10.09 -0.33 10.63
C VAL A 33 -10.04 -1.84 10.56
N VAL A 34 -9.86 -2.38 9.36
CA VAL A 34 -9.52 -3.80 9.15
C VAL A 34 -8.06 -3.85 8.71
N ILE A 35 -7.21 -4.47 9.51
CA ILE A 35 -5.81 -4.68 9.17
C ILE A 35 -5.58 -6.12 8.71
N SER A 36 -4.82 -6.31 7.63
CA SER A 36 -4.51 -7.65 7.15
C SER A 36 -3.02 -7.84 6.86
N ALA A 37 -2.50 -9.00 7.22
CA ALA A 37 -1.13 -9.43 6.93
C ALA A 37 -0.98 -10.93 7.24
N ARG A 38 0.11 -11.55 6.78
CA ARG A 38 0.39 -12.99 7.04
C ARG A 38 0.76 -13.28 8.50
N ARG A 39 1.50 -12.38 9.15
CA ARG A 39 2.05 -12.58 10.51
C ARG A 39 1.01 -12.18 11.56
N ALA A 40 0.22 -13.17 11.99
CA ALA A 40 -0.91 -12.96 12.89
C ALA A 40 -0.51 -12.31 14.22
N ALA A 41 0.59 -12.76 14.87
CA ALA A 41 1.02 -12.21 16.16
C ALA A 41 1.30 -10.69 16.09
N GLN A 42 2.08 -10.26 15.09
CA GLN A 42 2.36 -8.84 14.90
C GLN A 42 1.11 -8.03 14.52
N LEU A 43 0.17 -8.67 13.83
CA LEU A 43 -1.09 -8.02 13.45
C LEU A 43 -1.95 -7.77 14.71
N GLU A 44 -2.02 -8.73 15.63
CA GLU A 44 -2.71 -8.57 16.92
C GLU A 44 -2.06 -7.52 17.81
N GLU A 45 -0.72 -7.41 17.83
CA GLU A 45 -0.02 -6.35 18.56
C GLU A 45 -0.50 -4.95 18.11
N ILE A 46 -0.58 -4.71 16.79
CA ILE A 46 -1.08 -3.44 16.26
C ILE A 46 -2.57 -3.25 16.57
N ALA A 47 -3.36 -4.33 16.48
CA ALA A 47 -4.78 -4.26 16.84
C ALA A 47 -4.97 -3.88 18.32
N ASP A 48 -4.18 -4.44 19.21
CA ASP A 48 -4.24 -4.14 20.64
C ASP A 48 -3.82 -2.69 20.94
N GLU A 49 -2.81 -2.16 20.23
CA GLU A 49 -2.43 -0.75 20.35
C GLU A 49 -3.58 0.17 19.92
N ILE A 50 -4.26 -0.14 18.81
CA ILE A 50 -5.42 0.63 18.33
C ILE A 50 -6.57 0.56 19.34
N LYS A 51 -6.91 -0.63 19.86
CA LYS A 51 -7.95 -0.81 20.89
C LYS A 51 -7.63 -0.04 22.17
N LYS A 52 -6.38 -0.09 22.66
CA LYS A 52 -5.93 0.65 23.84
C LYS A 52 -6.05 2.16 23.66
N ALA A 53 -5.91 2.66 22.43
CA ALA A 53 -6.13 4.07 22.09
C ALA A 53 -7.63 4.43 21.89
N GLY A 54 -8.55 3.49 22.06
CA GLY A 54 -9.99 3.69 21.93
C GLY A 54 -10.52 3.52 20.51
N GLY A 55 -9.73 3.03 19.56
CA GLY A 55 -10.14 2.79 18.18
C GLY A 55 -10.83 1.43 17.97
N GLU A 56 -11.62 1.33 16.90
CA GLU A 56 -12.24 0.08 16.46
C GLU A 56 -11.37 -0.61 15.39
N VAL A 57 -10.98 -1.86 15.63
CA VAL A 57 -10.13 -2.60 14.70
C VAL A 57 -10.47 -4.09 14.65
N LEU A 58 -10.37 -4.66 13.44
CA LEU A 58 -10.41 -6.09 13.17
C LEU A 58 -9.09 -6.53 12.53
N ALA A 59 -8.42 -7.51 13.15
CA ALA A 59 -7.23 -8.15 12.60
C ALA A 59 -7.62 -9.40 11.79
N VAL A 60 -7.14 -9.51 10.55
CA VAL A 60 -7.42 -10.67 9.67
C VAL A 60 -6.12 -11.20 9.08
N SER A 61 -5.70 -12.39 9.49
CA SER A 61 -4.55 -13.04 8.84
C SER A 61 -4.88 -13.35 7.38
N CYS A 62 -3.99 -12.92 6.46
CA CYS A 62 -4.20 -13.07 5.02
C CYS A 62 -2.86 -13.07 4.27
N ASP A 63 -2.68 -14.06 3.41
CA ASP A 63 -1.73 -14.01 2.32
C ASP A 63 -2.43 -13.40 1.10
N ILE A 64 -2.02 -12.19 0.70
CA ILE A 64 -2.65 -11.49 -0.43
C ILE A 64 -2.41 -12.15 -1.78
N SER A 65 -1.45 -13.07 -1.89
CA SER A 65 -1.25 -13.87 -3.11
C SER A 65 -2.33 -14.94 -3.32
N ASP A 66 -3.15 -15.19 -2.30
CA ASP A 66 -4.30 -16.09 -2.33
C ASP A 66 -5.59 -15.28 -2.50
N SER A 67 -6.28 -15.49 -3.62
CA SER A 67 -7.50 -14.75 -3.96
C SER A 67 -8.68 -15.02 -3.03
N GLU A 68 -8.80 -16.24 -2.49
CA GLU A 68 -9.88 -16.58 -1.56
C GLU A 68 -9.67 -15.95 -0.18
N GLN A 69 -8.41 -15.88 0.27
CA GLN A 69 -8.10 -15.15 1.50
C GLN A 69 -8.37 -13.64 1.35
N CYS A 70 -8.04 -13.04 0.19
CA CYS A 70 -8.39 -11.64 -0.10
C CYS A 70 -9.91 -11.39 -0.05
N LYS A 71 -10.71 -12.29 -0.62
CA LYS A 71 -12.16 -12.27 -0.54
C LYS A 71 -12.64 -12.36 0.92
N THR A 72 -12.07 -13.27 1.70
CA THR A 72 -12.38 -13.45 3.12
C THR A 72 -12.13 -12.19 3.95
N VAL A 73 -11.08 -11.40 3.66
CA VAL A 73 -10.83 -10.11 4.33
C VAL A 73 -11.99 -9.15 4.14
N VAL A 74 -12.48 -9.01 2.89
CA VAL A 74 -13.60 -8.12 2.58
C VAL A 74 -14.90 -8.62 3.20
N GLU A 75 -15.19 -9.92 3.14
CA GLU A 75 -16.36 -10.53 3.77
C GLU A 75 -16.38 -10.32 5.29
N LYS A 76 -15.24 -10.49 5.96
CA LYS A 76 -15.10 -10.23 7.40
C LYS A 76 -15.29 -8.75 7.75
N ALA A 77 -14.78 -7.84 6.92
CA ALA A 77 -15.00 -6.41 7.09
C ALA A 77 -16.50 -6.06 7.04
N ILE A 78 -17.22 -6.61 6.06
CA ILE A 78 -18.67 -6.42 5.92
C ILE A 78 -19.43 -7.05 7.10
N ALA A 79 -19.08 -8.26 7.49
CA ALA A 79 -19.74 -8.96 8.61
C ALA A 79 -19.56 -8.19 9.94
N GLN A 80 -18.40 -7.58 10.17
CA GLN A 80 -18.08 -6.86 11.40
C GLN A 80 -18.62 -5.44 11.42
N PHE A 81 -18.53 -4.71 10.28
CA PHE A 81 -18.76 -3.27 10.23
C PHE A 81 -19.85 -2.85 9.24
N GLY A 82 -20.46 -3.79 8.53
CA GLY A 82 -21.59 -3.58 7.63
C GLY A 82 -21.23 -3.10 6.22
N THR A 83 -20.02 -2.60 6.00
CA THR A 83 -19.58 -2.04 4.71
C THR A 83 -18.07 -2.02 4.58
N VAL A 84 -17.58 -1.58 3.41
CA VAL A 84 -16.21 -1.11 3.17
C VAL A 84 -16.29 0.22 2.41
N ASP A 85 -15.52 1.22 2.81
CA ASP A 85 -15.47 2.55 2.20
C ASP A 85 -14.10 2.86 1.59
N ILE A 86 -13.04 2.33 2.19
CA ILE A 86 -11.67 2.62 1.82
C ILE A 86 -10.87 1.33 1.73
N LEU A 87 -10.06 1.20 0.67
CA LEU A 87 -9.02 0.17 0.57
C LEU A 87 -7.65 0.84 0.43
N VAL A 88 -6.73 0.51 1.34
CA VAL A 88 -5.31 0.86 1.22
C VAL A 88 -4.54 -0.41 0.85
N ASN A 89 -4.13 -0.51 -0.41
CA ASN A 89 -3.23 -1.54 -0.90
C ASN A 89 -1.79 -1.16 -0.57
N ASN A 90 -1.32 -1.57 0.61
CA ASN A 90 0.02 -1.28 1.09
C ASN A 90 0.90 -2.53 1.20
N ALA A 91 0.32 -3.72 1.35
CA ALA A 91 1.10 -4.95 1.44
C ALA A 91 1.98 -5.16 0.21
N GLY A 92 3.21 -5.58 0.45
CA GLY A 92 4.16 -5.88 -0.62
C GLY A 92 5.48 -6.38 -0.06
N ILE A 93 6.31 -6.86 -0.94
CA ILE A 93 7.70 -7.26 -0.68
C ILE A 93 8.63 -6.52 -1.64
N VAL A 94 9.92 -6.49 -1.32
CA VAL A 94 11.00 -5.98 -2.17
C VAL A 94 11.99 -7.12 -2.44
N ASP A 95 12.68 -7.06 -3.57
CA ASP A 95 13.87 -7.86 -3.80
C ASP A 95 15.02 -7.35 -2.92
N ASN A 96 15.58 -8.23 -2.11
CA ASN A 96 16.61 -7.84 -1.13
C ASN A 96 17.98 -7.53 -1.74
N ASP A 97 18.17 -7.84 -3.02
CA ASP A 97 19.46 -7.75 -3.75
C ASP A 97 19.42 -6.71 -4.88
N ILE A 98 18.27 -6.14 -5.19
CA ILE A 98 18.07 -5.09 -6.23
C ILE A 98 18.77 -5.47 -7.55
N LYS A 99 18.52 -6.67 -8.07
CA LYS A 99 19.20 -7.16 -9.27
C LYS A 99 18.69 -6.53 -10.56
N ALA A 100 19.65 -6.34 -11.49
CA ALA A 100 19.34 -6.04 -12.88
C ALA A 100 18.61 -7.21 -13.55
N ILE A 101 17.91 -6.93 -14.66
CA ILE A 101 17.02 -7.90 -15.32
C ILE A 101 17.72 -9.20 -15.74
N GLU A 102 18.98 -9.12 -16.18
CA GLU A 102 19.76 -10.28 -16.63
C GLU A 102 20.29 -11.15 -15.49
N LYS A 103 20.13 -10.73 -14.24
CA LYS A 103 20.65 -11.42 -13.04
C LYS A 103 19.55 -11.93 -12.12
N ILE A 104 18.28 -11.64 -12.41
CA ILE A 104 17.16 -11.98 -11.54
C ILE A 104 16.73 -13.45 -11.74
N SER A 105 16.34 -14.13 -10.67
CA SER A 105 15.82 -15.50 -10.74
C SER A 105 14.31 -15.54 -10.98
N ASP A 106 13.83 -16.64 -11.55
CA ASP A 106 12.42 -16.88 -11.79
C ASP A 106 11.62 -16.85 -10.47
N GLU A 107 12.16 -17.37 -9.37
CA GLU A 107 11.51 -17.36 -8.05
C GLU A 107 11.31 -15.94 -7.53
N THR A 108 12.28 -15.04 -7.78
CA THR A 108 12.16 -13.63 -7.40
C THR A 108 11.10 -12.93 -8.23
N ILE A 109 11.07 -13.17 -9.55
CA ILE A 109 10.03 -12.66 -10.44
C ILE A 109 8.65 -13.12 -9.96
N ASP A 110 8.48 -14.44 -9.78
CA ASP A 110 7.20 -15.03 -9.41
C ASP A 110 6.70 -14.50 -8.05
N SER A 111 7.57 -14.41 -7.06
CA SER A 111 7.19 -13.93 -5.73
C SER A 111 6.73 -12.46 -5.75
N LEU A 112 7.47 -11.59 -6.44
CA LEU A 112 7.14 -10.17 -6.56
C LEU A 112 5.84 -9.94 -7.35
N ILE A 113 5.68 -10.63 -8.47
CA ILE A 113 4.46 -10.54 -9.27
C ILE A 113 3.25 -11.13 -8.54
N ASN A 114 3.41 -12.27 -7.88
CA ASN A 114 2.30 -12.90 -7.16
C ASN A 114 1.84 -12.03 -5.98
N ILE A 115 2.76 -11.49 -5.19
CA ILE A 115 2.40 -10.71 -4.00
C ILE A 115 2.05 -9.28 -4.39
N ASN A 116 2.95 -8.53 -5.03
CA ASN A 116 2.75 -7.10 -5.25
C ASN A 116 1.70 -6.80 -6.31
N THR A 117 1.67 -7.59 -7.40
CA THR A 117 0.77 -7.34 -8.53
C THR A 117 -0.55 -8.08 -8.36
N LYS A 118 -0.53 -9.44 -8.32
CA LYS A 118 -1.77 -10.21 -8.22
C LYS A 118 -2.50 -9.96 -6.91
N GLY A 119 -1.77 -9.88 -5.78
CA GLY A 119 -2.36 -9.58 -4.48
C GLY A 119 -3.10 -8.24 -4.46
N THR A 120 -2.48 -7.19 -5.03
CA THR A 120 -3.14 -5.88 -5.19
C THR A 120 -4.38 -5.96 -6.07
N LEU A 121 -4.31 -6.71 -7.19
CA LEU A 121 -5.46 -6.93 -8.08
C LEU A 121 -6.60 -7.67 -7.37
N TYR A 122 -6.30 -8.70 -6.57
CA TYR A 122 -7.31 -9.47 -5.84
C TYR A 122 -8.03 -8.60 -4.82
N MET A 123 -7.30 -7.86 -3.98
CA MET A 123 -7.91 -6.95 -3.00
C MET A 123 -8.72 -5.85 -3.68
N ALA A 124 -8.16 -5.20 -4.72
CA ALA A 124 -8.86 -4.17 -5.47
C ALA A 124 -10.14 -4.71 -6.13
N ARG A 125 -10.12 -5.93 -6.68
CA ARG A 125 -11.30 -6.58 -7.27
C ARG A 125 -12.42 -6.76 -6.24
N GLU A 126 -12.11 -7.31 -5.08
CA GLU A 126 -13.13 -7.58 -4.07
C GLU A 126 -13.71 -6.29 -3.46
N ALA A 127 -12.88 -5.30 -3.15
CA ALA A 127 -13.37 -4.00 -2.69
C ALA A 127 -14.17 -3.25 -3.77
N SER A 128 -13.72 -3.32 -5.03
CA SER A 128 -14.42 -2.65 -6.13
C SER A 128 -15.83 -3.17 -6.37
N LYS A 129 -16.14 -4.45 -6.09
CA LYS A 129 -17.52 -4.96 -6.17
C LYS A 129 -18.45 -4.14 -5.28
N ILE A 130 -18.02 -3.88 -4.04
CA ILE A 130 -18.79 -3.10 -3.05
C ILE A 130 -18.87 -1.62 -3.48
N PHE A 131 -17.75 -1.03 -3.89
CA PHE A 131 -17.69 0.39 -4.28
C PHE A 131 -18.55 0.70 -5.50
N MET A 132 -18.56 -0.19 -6.50
CA MET A 132 -19.37 -0.01 -7.70
C MET A 132 -20.87 -0.12 -7.41
N GLU A 133 -21.27 -1.05 -6.53
CA GLU A 133 -22.65 -1.21 -6.08
C GLU A 133 -23.12 0.01 -5.26
N LYS A 134 -22.30 0.46 -4.29
CA LYS A 134 -22.56 1.63 -3.45
C LYS A 134 -22.51 2.96 -4.22
N LYS A 135 -21.84 2.99 -5.38
CA LYS A 135 -21.48 4.22 -6.11
C LYS A 135 -20.66 5.19 -5.23
N SER A 136 -19.81 4.64 -4.38
CA SER A 136 -18.94 5.39 -3.48
C SER A 136 -17.81 4.49 -2.99
N GLY A 137 -16.59 5.00 -2.96
CA GLY A 137 -15.43 4.29 -2.41
C GLY A 137 -14.12 4.96 -2.76
N CYS A 138 -13.08 4.59 -2.04
CA CYS A 138 -11.74 5.11 -2.26
C CYS A 138 -10.69 4.00 -2.20
N ILE A 139 -9.81 3.96 -3.19
CA ILE A 139 -8.62 3.09 -3.20
C ILE A 139 -7.37 3.96 -3.16
N VAL A 140 -6.46 3.66 -2.26
CA VAL A 140 -5.11 4.23 -2.22
C VAL A 140 -4.11 3.11 -2.41
N ASN A 141 -3.37 3.13 -3.51
CA ASN A 141 -2.33 2.16 -3.82
C ASN A 141 -0.96 2.69 -3.39
N VAL A 142 -0.26 2.01 -2.49
CA VAL A 142 1.11 2.34 -2.10
C VAL A 142 2.06 1.66 -3.07
N ALA A 143 2.37 2.36 -4.17
CA ALA A 143 3.31 1.93 -5.19
C ALA A 143 4.77 2.14 -4.73
N SER A 144 5.58 2.84 -5.50
CA SER A 144 6.97 3.24 -5.20
C SER A 144 7.51 4.15 -6.29
N VAL A 145 8.50 4.99 -5.98
CA VAL A 145 9.34 5.66 -6.98
C VAL A 145 9.96 4.65 -7.97
N ALA A 146 10.23 3.42 -7.52
CA ALA A 146 10.69 2.34 -8.38
C ALA A 146 9.72 2.07 -9.55
N GLY A 147 8.42 2.07 -9.30
CA GLY A 147 7.41 1.89 -10.35
C GLY A 147 7.17 3.13 -11.20
N TYR A 148 7.56 4.31 -10.72
CA TYR A 148 7.36 5.58 -11.41
C TYR A 148 8.57 5.97 -12.26
N TYR A 149 9.77 5.90 -11.70
CA TYR A 149 11.03 6.28 -12.35
C TYR A 149 11.86 5.09 -12.85
N GLY A 150 11.51 3.85 -12.45
CA GLY A 150 12.26 2.64 -12.82
C GLY A 150 13.48 2.38 -11.94
N CYS A 151 13.67 3.10 -10.84
CA CYS A 151 14.74 2.86 -9.86
C CYS A 151 14.43 1.64 -8.97
N GLY A 152 15.44 0.80 -8.68
CA GLY A 152 15.26 -0.44 -7.92
C GLY A 152 15.44 -1.69 -8.78
N GLY A 153 15.25 -2.88 -8.20
CA GLY A 153 15.35 -4.14 -8.93
C GLY A 153 14.26 -4.28 -10.00
N ALA A 154 14.58 -4.96 -11.10
CA ALA A 154 13.73 -5.00 -12.28
C ALA A 154 12.30 -5.53 -12.04
N ALA A 155 12.17 -6.64 -11.30
CA ALA A 155 10.84 -7.21 -11.00
C ALA A 155 10.07 -6.38 -9.98
N TYR A 156 10.76 -5.76 -9.01
CA TYR A 156 10.12 -4.85 -8.06
C TYR A 156 9.56 -3.62 -8.78
N ALA A 157 10.38 -2.95 -9.59
CA ALA A 157 9.94 -1.80 -10.39
C ALA A 157 8.74 -2.15 -11.27
N THR A 158 8.79 -3.29 -11.97
CA THR A 158 7.68 -3.79 -12.79
C THR A 158 6.42 -4.01 -11.95
N SER A 159 6.54 -4.65 -10.79
CA SER A 159 5.39 -4.93 -9.92
C SER A 159 4.73 -3.65 -9.39
N LYS A 160 5.54 -2.62 -9.10
CA LYS A 160 5.04 -1.31 -8.62
C LYS A 160 4.49 -0.44 -9.76
N ALA A 161 5.04 -0.55 -10.97
CA ALA A 161 4.46 0.07 -12.16
C ALA A 161 3.07 -0.51 -12.51
N ALA A 162 2.85 -1.80 -12.28
CA ALA A 162 1.54 -2.42 -12.45
C ALA A 162 0.46 -1.77 -11.56
N MET A 163 0.80 -1.37 -10.33
CA MET A 163 -0.13 -0.65 -9.44
C MET A 163 -0.50 0.73 -9.99
N ILE A 164 0.41 1.41 -10.68
CA ILE A 164 0.15 2.70 -11.35
C ILE A 164 -0.85 2.52 -12.49
N GLY A 165 -0.67 1.49 -13.32
CA GLY A 165 -1.63 1.14 -14.38
C GLY A 165 -3.01 0.80 -13.83
N LEU A 166 -3.09 -0.01 -12.79
CA LEU A 166 -4.33 -0.35 -12.10
C LEU A 166 -5.04 0.89 -11.54
N THR A 167 -4.29 1.81 -10.92
CA THR A 167 -4.82 3.06 -10.37
C THR A 167 -5.55 3.87 -11.44
N LYS A 168 -4.92 4.09 -12.58
CA LYS A 168 -5.51 4.84 -13.71
C LYS A 168 -6.76 4.14 -14.27
N ASN A 169 -6.72 2.81 -14.38
CA ASN A 169 -7.85 2.02 -14.89
C ASN A 169 -9.07 2.12 -13.97
N ILE A 170 -8.89 1.94 -12.66
CA ILE A 170 -10.00 2.04 -11.70
C ILE A 170 -10.53 3.47 -11.63
N ALA A 171 -9.66 4.48 -11.60
CA ALA A 171 -10.05 5.89 -11.59
C ALA A 171 -10.88 6.27 -12.82
N MET A 172 -10.45 5.87 -14.02
CA MET A 172 -11.16 6.12 -15.27
C MET A 172 -12.59 5.56 -15.21
N ARG A 173 -12.76 4.32 -14.75
CA ARG A 173 -14.08 3.69 -14.64
C ARG A 173 -14.93 4.27 -13.51
N GLY A 174 -14.28 4.61 -12.38
CA GLY A 174 -14.94 5.01 -11.14
C GLY A 174 -15.38 6.47 -11.10
N ALA A 175 -14.76 7.36 -11.90
CA ALA A 175 -14.92 8.80 -11.80
C ALA A 175 -16.38 9.27 -11.93
N SER A 176 -17.15 8.68 -12.86
CA SER A 176 -18.56 9.06 -13.08
C SER A 176 -19.53 8.50 -12.03
N ILE A 177 -19.08 7.63 -11.12
CA ILE A 177 -19.92 6.95 -10.14
C ILE A 177 -19.46 7.16 -8.70
N GLY A 178 -18.56 8.12 -8.45
CA GLY A 178 -18.13 8.46 -7.10
C GLY A 178 -17.07 7.53 -6.49
N VAL A 179 -16.36 6.75 -7.31
CA VAL A 179 -15.25 5.91 -6.84
C VAL A 179 -13.92 6.54 -7.24
N ARG A 180 -13.06 6.81 -6.25
CA ARG A 180 -11.73 7.38 -6.44
C ARG A 180 -10.65 6.33 -6.31
N CYS A 181 -9.58 6.46 -7.09
CA CYS A 181 -8.39 5.63 -6.96
C CYS A 181 -7.15 6.47 -7.24
N ASN A 182 -6.19 6.49 -6.29
CA ASN A 182 -4.94 7.22 -6.42
C ASN A 182 -3.77 6.32 -6.00
N ALA A 183 -2.57 6.62 -6.48
CA ALA A 183 -1.35 5.96 -6.04
C ALA A 183 -0.39 6.94 -5.36
N LEU A 184 0.28 6.45 -4.31
CA LEU A 184 1.45 7.08 -3.73
C LEU A 184 2.70 6.31 -4.18
N CYS A 185 3.73 7.03 -4.54
CA CYS A 185 5.04 6.51 -4.90
C CYS A 185 6.07 7.00 -3.88
N PRO A 186 6.19 6.33 -2.71
CA PRO A 186 7.21 6.69 -1.75
C PRO A 186 8.61 6.41 -2.30
N GLY A 187 9.58 7.25 -1.92
CA GLY A 187 11.00 6.96 -2.02
C GLY A 187 11.45 5.95 -0.95
N THR A 188 12.67 6.09 -0.46
CA THR A 188 13.14 5.30 0.69
C THR A 188 12.36 5.70 1.94
N VAL A 189 11.79 4.71 2.65
CA VAL A 189 11.03 4.92 3.89
C VAL A 189 11.67 4.12 5.02
N VAL A 190 11.83 4.72 6.19
CA VAL A 190 12.39 4.05 7.38
C VAL A 190 11.41 3.01 7.91
N THR A 191 11.56 1.77 7.51
CA THR A 191 10.66 0.66 7.85
C THR A 191 11.44 -0.62 8.15
N PRO A 192 10.84 -1.65 8.78
CA PRO A 192 11.48 -2.96 8.88
C PRO A 192 11.87 -3.57 7.53
N MET A 193 11.15 -3.25 6.45
CA MET A 193 11.47 -3.72 5.11
C MET A 193 12.84 -3.20 4.64
N THR A 194 13.08 -1.89 4.75
CA THR A 194 14.35 -1.26 4.36
C THR A 194 15.48 -1.55 5.33
N ALA A 195 15.20 -1.67 6.63
CA ALA A 195 16.19 -2.03 7.64
C ALA A 195 16.74 -3.46 7.48
N ASN A 196 15.98 -4.36 6.89
CA ASN A 196 16.41 -5.74 6.63
C ASN A 196 17.24 -5.90 5.34
N MET A 197 17.36 -4.85 4.51
CA MET A 197 18.19 -4.88 3.30
C MET A 197 19.67 -4.75 3.70
N LYS A 198 20.45 -5.76 3.37
CA LYS A 198 21.88 -5.78 3.67
C LYS A 198 22.65 -5.22 2.47
N ARG A 199 23.42 -4.15 2.68
CA ARG A 199 24.21 -3.49 1.62
C ARG A 199 25.13 -4.45 0.87
N GLU A 200 25.67 -5.46 1.53
CA GLU A 200 26.55 -6.48 0.97
C GLU A 200 25.88 -7.38 -0.09
N ASN A 201 24.54 -7.46 -0.09
CA ASN A 201 23.78 -8.27 -1.03
C ASN A 201 23.29 -7.48 -2.25
N LEU A 202 23.40 -6.15 -2.23
CA LEU A 202 22.90 -5.30 -3.31
C LEU A 202 23.76 -5.43 -4.56
N ASP A 203 23.14 -5.49 -5.73
CA ASP A 203 23.86 -5.49 -7.02
C ASP A 203 24.60 -4.16 -7.22
N PRO A 204 25.95 -4.17 -7.30
CA PRO A 204 26.72 -2.94 -7.39
C PRO A 204 26.50 -2.17 -8.70
N ASP A 205 26.15 -2.85 -9.80
CA ASP A 205 25.90 -2.22 -11.09
C ASP A 205 24.59 -1.44 -11.05
N MET A 206 23.55 -2.04 -10.45
CA MET A 206 22.27 -1.36 -10.24
C MET A 206 22.40 -0.20 -9.26
N MET A 207 23.10 -0.39 -8.15
CA MET A 207 23.33 0.69 -7.19
C MET A 207 24.10 1.86 -7.82
N GLY A 208 25.12 1.58 -8.61
CA GLY A 208 25.87 2.60 -9.35
C GLY A 208 25.03 3.34 -10.40
N SER A 209 24.06 2.66 -11.01
CA SER A 209 23.11 3.27 -11.95
C SER A 209 22.09 4.14 -11.23
N MET A 210 21.49 3.64 -10.16
CA MET A 210 20.50 4.38 -9.36
C MET A 210 21.09 5.67 -8.76
N ALA A 211 22.33 5.63 -8.26
CA ALA A 211 23.01 6.79 -7.69
C ALA A 211 23.24 7.95 -8.67
N LYS A 212 23.06 7.74 -9.97
CA LYS A 212 23.13 8.80 -10.99
C LYS A 212 21.79 9.52 -11.19
N HIS A 213 20.71 8.96 -10.66
CA HIS A 213 19.35 9.44 -10.88
C HIS A 213 18.63 9.85 -9.60
N ALA A 214 19.24 9.65 -8.44
CA ALA A 214 18.66 10.01 -7.15
C ALA A 214 19.65 10.79 -6.29
N ASP A 215 19.19 11.84 -5.61
CA ASP A 215 19.97 12.55 -4.59
C ASP A 215 19.93 11.79 -3.26
N LEU A 216 20.94 10.96 -3.03
CA LEU A 216 21.08 10.14 -1.83
C LEU A 216 21.47 10.95 -0.57
N SER A 217 21.70 12.27 -0.68
CA SER A 217 21.98 13.16 0.46
C SER A 217 20.69 13.57 1.18
N LEU A 218 19.54 13.47 0.52
CA LEU A 218 18.24 13.78 1.10
C LEU A 218 17.77 12.71 2.09
N PRO A 219 17.07 13.10 3.17
CA PRO A 219 16.65 12.15 4.19
C PRO A 219 15.60 11.17 3.67
N PRO A 220 15.60 9.91 4.14
CA PRO A 220 14.50 9.01 3.86
C PRO A 220 13.20 9.50 4.52
N CYS A 221 12.07 9.18 3.92
CA CYS A 221 10.76 9.47 4.51
C CYS A 221 10.52 8.65 5.78
N MET A 222 9.77 9.23 6.71
CA MET A 222 9.22 8.50 7.85
C MET A 222 7.89 7.85 7.47
N PRO A 223 7.54 6.68 8.05
CA PRO A 223 6.25 6.03 7.78
C PRO A 223 5.04 6.93 8.03
N GLU A 224 5.13 7.83 9.01
CA GLU A 224 4.08 8.79 9.38
C GLU A 224 3.83 9.81 8.26
N GLU A 225 4.87 10.23 7.53
CA GLU A 225 4.72 11.18 6.42
C GLU A 225 3.93 10.54 5.27
N VAL A 226 4.23 9.28 4.96
CA VAL A 226 3.47 8.50 3.97
C VAL A 226 2.04 8.24 4.45
N ALA A 227 1.85 7.89 5.75
CA ALA A 227 0.54 7.67 6.34
C ALA A 227 -0.36 8.93 6.30
N ASN A 228 0.22 10.12 6.50
CA ASN A 228 -0.51 11.39 6.38
C ASN A 228 -1.02 11.63 4.95
N ALA A 229 -0.20 11.31 3.95
CA ALA A 229 -0.63 11.42 2.55
C ALA A 229 -1.69 10.37 2.17
N ILE A 230 -1.58 9.13 2.70
CA ILE A 230 -2.64 8.12 2.56
C ILE A 230 -3.94 8.63 3.15
N LEU A 231 -3.91 9.22 4.35
CA LEU A 231 -5.08 9.79 5.00
C LEU A 231 -5.72 10.91 4.19
N PHE A 232 -4.93 11.84 3.65
CA PHE A 232 -5.44 12.89 2.74
C PHE A 232 -6.18 12.28 1.56
N LEU A 233 -5.56 11.32 0.86
CA LEU A 233 -6.17 10.68 -0.32
C LEU A 233 -7.40 9.83 0.03
N ALA A 234 -7.46 9.28 1.24
CA ALA A 234 -8.60 8.46 1.71
C ALA A 234 -9.79 9.32 2.16
N SER A 235 -9.55 10.56 2.59
CA SER A 235 -10.57 11.47 3.14
C SER A 235 -11.32 12.24 2.05
N ASP A 236 -12.39 12.92 2.46
CA ASP A 236 -13.19 13.80 1.58
C ASP A 236 -12.45 15.10 1.21
N GLU A 237 -11.33 15.43 1.89
CA GLU A 237 -10.43 16.54 1.53
C GLU A 237 -9.86 16.38 0.10
N SER A 238 -9.75 15.15 -0.38
CA SER A 238 -9.30 14.82 -1.74
C SER A 238 -10.44 14.42 -2.68
N SER A 239 -11.66 14.92 -2.43
CA SER A 239 -12.86 14.55 -3.21
C SER A 239 -12.73 14.77 -4.72
N ALA A 240 -11.95 15.76 -5.16
CA ALA A 240 -11.68 16.04 -6.57
C ALA A 240 -10.42 15.33 -7.11
N VAL A 241 -9.73 14.52 -6.30
CA VAL A 241 -8.46 13.88 -6.67
C VAL A 241 -8.70 12.42 -7.00
N THR A 242 -8.55 12.03 -8.26
CA THR A 242 -8.62 10.63 -8.71
C THR A 242 -7.70 10.42 -9.92
N GLY A 243 -7.14 9.22 -10.06
CA GLY A 243 -6.21 8.86 -11.13
C GLY A 243 -4.80 9.44 -10.97
N GLN A 244 -4.51 10.09 -9.83
CA GLN A 244 -3.23 10.74 -9.60
C GLN A 244 -2.18 9.77 -9.08
N ILE A 245 -0.95 10.05 -9.48
CA ILE A 245 0.26 9.34 -9.05
C ILE A 245 1.14 10.37 -8.36
N ILE A 246 1.26 10.27 -7.04
CA ILE A 246 1.91 11.28 -6.20
C ILE A 246 3.20 10.70 -5.64
N VAL A 247 4.32 11.34 -5.94
CA VAL A 247 5.63 11.00 -5.41
C VAL A 247 5.80 11.62 -4.01
N ILE A 248 6.40 10.87 -3.08
CA ILE A 248 6.73 11.29 -1.72
C ILE A 248 8.14 10.80 -1.41
N ASP A 249 9.15 11.65 -1.63
CA ASP A 249 10.56 11.27 -1.57
C ASP A 249 11.49 12.42 -1.15
N HIS A 250 10.94 13.51 -0.62
CA HIS A 250 11.67 14.77 -0.33
C HIS A 250 12.35 15.40 -1.55
N GLY A 251 11.96 15.00 -2.78
CA GLY A 251 12.57 15.46 -4.02
C GLY A 251 13.81 14.67 -4.44
N ALA A 252 14.05 13.51 -3.86
CA ALA A 252 15.26 12.71 -4.09
C ALA A 252 15.39 12.19 -5.54
N ASP A 253 14.28 12.00 -6.23
CA ASP A 253 14.24 11.48 -7.60
C ASP A 253 13.77 12.56 -8.62
N LEU A 254 13.97 13.87 -8.32
CA LEU A 254 13.65 14.98 -9.22
C LEU A 254 14.73 15.24 -10.27
#